data_78c274023f2289ae5f82fdca50f17ba3
#
_entry.id   78c274023f2289ae5f82fdca50f17ba3
#
_cell.length_a   1.000
_cell.length_b   1.000
_cell.length_c   1.000
_cell.angle_alpha   90.00
_cell.angle_beta   90.00
_cell.angle_gamma   90.00
#
_symmetry.space_group_name_H-M   'P 1'
#
loop_
_entity.id
_entity.type
_entity.pdbx_description
1 polymer ?
#
loop_
_entity_poly.entity_id
_entity_poly.type
_entity_poly.pdbx_seq_one_letter_code
_entity_poly.pdbx_strand_id
1 'polypeptide(L)'
;MNKRKLTRYILCFLVVLASCFMIHDSRPANAQTSSVKASVGKYYFSVSGYVSPFASIVLSSNSIFMASTVADPKGNFSIKGVLINEGFSDFCFEVVDVKRIGDSFTCLKIPAATSNTQRENIFLPPTVGLSARKINPRSSIFASGYSMPNAKVILSISKDIKIEVIADASGFYKYEIKDLASGKYSLFATASYEKKDSEKPSRKKDFESLSAGELISKNLPFVLLIVLIGLIILILLIILLSKKMRNKIRGLLGKKAFSKKK
;
A
#
# COMPACT_ATOMS: atom_id res chain seq x y z
N MET A 1 -1.77 -44.48 -31.72
CA MET A 1 -0.82 -43.62 -31.00
C MET A 1 -0.36 -44.37 -29.75
N ASN A 2 0.91 -44.68 -29.64
CA ASN A 2 1.48 -45.64 -28.67
C ASN A 2 1.44 -44.99 -27.27
N LYS A 3 0.80 -45.63 -26.26
CA LYS A 3 0.63 -45.12 -24.88
C LYS A 3 1.95 -44.63 -24.27
N ARG A 4 3.07 -45.27 -24.60
CA ARG A 4 4.41 -44.87 -24.13
C ARG A 4 4.91 -43.51 -24.65
N LYS A 5 4.49 -43.10 -25.86
CA LYS A 5 4.84 -41.77 -26.41
C LYS A 5 4.03 -40.67 -25.75
N LEU A 6 2.74 -40.91 -25.49
CA LEU A 6 1.87 -39.93 -24.82
C LEU A 6 2.35 -39.62 -23.38
N THR A 7 2.76 -40.65 -22.61
CA THR A 7 3.29 -40.49 -21.25
C THR A 7 4.58 -39.67 -21.22
N ARG A 8 5.46 -39.82 -22.23
CA ARG A 8 6.70 -39.03 -22.34
C ARG A 8 6.41 -37.55 -22.62
N TYR A 9 5.44 -37.22 -23.46
CA TYR A 9 5.06 -35.84 -23.74
C TYR A 9 4.41 -35.16 -22.52
N ILE A 10 3.59 -35.88 -21.76
CA ILE A 10 2.99 -35.36 -20.52
C ILE A 10 4.07 -35.13 -19.47
N LEU A 11 5.06 -36.01 -19.36
CA LEU A 11 6.17 -35.83 -18.39
C LEU A 11 7.05 -34.64 -18.76
N CYS A 12 7.41 -34.47 -20.05
CA CYS A 12 8.16 -33.29 -20.49
C CYS A 12 7.40 -32.00 -20.28
N PHE A 13 6.09 -31.97 -20.48
CA PHE A 13 5.27 -30.79 -20.26
C PHE A 13 5.19 -30.40 -18.78
N LEU A 14 5.11 -31.38 -17.88
CA LEU A 14 5.15 -31.15 -16.44
C LEU A 14 6.51 -30.65 -15.95
N VAL A 15 7.61 -31.12 -16.51
CA VAL A 15 8.97 -30.66 -16.17
C VAL A 15 9.18 -29.21 -16.64
N VAL A 16 8.70 -28.84 -17.81
CA VAL A 16 8.78 -27.45 -18.32
C VAL A 16 7.90 -26.50 -17.49
N LEU A 17 6.72 -26.94 -17.05
CA LEU A 17 5.89 -26.15 -16.14
C LEU A 17 6.54 -25.96 -14.75
N ALA A 18 7.22 -26.98 -14.22
CA ALA A 18 7.91 -26.89 -12.94
C ALA A 18 9.15 -25.97 -12.98
N SER A 19 9.86 -25.92 -14.11
CA SER A 19 11.02 -25.03 -14.26
C SER A 19 10.65 -23.55 -14.42
N CYS A 20 9.45 -23.21 -14.88
CA CYS A 20 8.97 -21.81 -14.92
C CYS A 20 8.63 -21.21 -13.54
N PHE A 21 8.43 -22.06 -12.52
CA PHE A 21 8.11 -21.57 -11.16
C PHE A 21 9.33 -21.29 -10.27
N MET A 22 10.55 -21.61 -10.71
CA MET A 22 11.77 -21.51 -9.90
C MET A 22 12.61 -20.25 -10.16
N ILE A 23 12.13 -19.29 -10.94
CA ILE A 23 12.82 -18.00 -11.07
C ILE A 23 12.32 -17.06 -9.97
N HIS A 24 12.70 -17.34 -8.74
CA HIS A 24 12.69 -16.35 -7.67
C HIS A 24 13.96 -15.52 -7.81
N ASP A 25 13.80 -14.31 -8.30
CA ASP A 25 14.83 -13.27 -8.28
C ASP A 25 15.18 -12.94 -6.81
N SER A 26 16.16 -13.63 -6.27
CA SER A 26 16.82 -13.24 -5.03
C SER A 26 17.77 -12.09 -5.37
N ARG A 27 17.26 -10.85 -5.33
CA ARG A 27 18.13 -9.67 -5.35
C ARG A 27 18.97 -9.65 -4.07
N PRO A 28 20.29 -9.57 -4.17
CA PRO A 28 21.11 -9.40 -2.98
C PRO A 28 20.73 -8.06 -2.33
N ALA A 29 20.36 -8.10 -1.06
CA ALA A 29 20.21 -6.90 -0.26
C ALA A 29 21.60 -6.25 -0.14
N ASN A 30 21.85 -5.20 -0.90
CA ASN A 30 23.00 -4.34 -0.68
C ASN A 30 22.83 -3.64 0.66
N ALA A 31 23.46 -4.17 1.69
CA ALA A 31 23.63 -3.48 2.95
C ALA A 31 24.52 -2.24 2.68
N GLN A 32 23.89 -1.08 2.50
CA GLN A 32 24.63 0.18 2.52
C GLN A 32 25.12 0.42 3.93
N THR A 33 26.41 0.17 4.15
CA THR A 33 27.11 0.68 5.32
C THR A 33 27.21 2.21 5.21
N SER A 34 26.25 2.92 5.81
CA SER A 34 26.36 4.36 5.96
C SER A 34 27.44 4.66 7.01
N SER A 35 28.59 5.15 6.59
CA SER A 35 29.56 5.72 7.52
C SER A 35 29.00 7.01 8.08
N VAL A 36 28.59 7.00 9.34
CA VAL A 36 28.20 8.21 10.07
C VAL A 36 29.48 8.97 10.39
N LYS A 37 29.77 10.04 9.64
CA LYS A 37 30.78 11.02 10.05
C LYS A 37 30.17 11.86 11.18
N ALA A 38 30.59 11.64 12.41
CA ALA A 38 30.30 12.54 13.52
C ALA A 38 30.98 13.89 13.26
N SER A 39 30.20 14.91 12.95
CA SER A 39 30.68 16.29 12.87
C SER A 39 30.28 17.01 14.16
N VAL A 40 31.20 17.75 14.75
CA VAL A 40 30.94 18.55 15.96
C VAL A 40 30.24 19.82 15.52
N GLY A 41 28.95 19.94 15.80
CA GLY A 41 28.18 21.15 15.53
C GLY A 41 28.46 22.26 16.52
N LYS A 42 28.23 23.51 16.12
CA LYS A 42 28.41 24.71 16.98
C LYS A 42 27.17 25.13 17.74
N TYR A 43 25.99 24.84 17.21
CA TYR A 43 24.71 25.36 17.72
C TYR A 43 23.72 24.22 17.95
N TYR A 44 22.74 24.53 18.81
CA TYR A 44 21.70 23.59 19.18
C TYR A 44 20.33 24.02 18.64
N PHE A 45 19.56 23.04 18.20
CA PHE A 45 18.16 23.21 17.86
C PHE A 45 17.28 22.62 18.94
N SER A 46 16.27 23.37 19.33
CA SER A 46 15.23 22.94 20.26
C SER A 46 13.87 23.19 19.63
N VAL A 47 12.97 22.25 19.76
CA VAL A 47 11.61 22.33 19.20
C VAL A 47 10.59 21.81 20.19
N SER A 48 9.46 22.50 20.29
CA SER A 48 8.31 22.06 21.06
C SER A 48 7.01 22.40 20.34
N GLY A 49 5.98 21.63 20.61
CA GLY A 49 4.70 21.82 19.98
C GLY A 49 3.71 20.70 20.32
N TYR A 50 2.77 20.44 19.44
CA TYR A 50 1.74 19.47 19.66
C TYR A 50 1.43 18.68 18.39
N VAL A 51 0.90 17.49 18.60
CA VAL A 51 0.54 16.49 17.59
C VAL A 51 -0.52 15.57 18.20
N SER A 52 -0.94 14.55 17.54
CA SER A 52 -1.84 13.55 18.14
C SER A 52 -1.26 12.95 19.43
N PRO A 53 -2.08 12.72 20.48
CA PRO A 53 -1.63 12.12 21.73
C PRO A 53 -0.89 10.80 21.52
N PHE A 54 0.16 10.58 22.30
CA PHE A 54 1.00 9.37 22.28
C PHE A 54 1.68 9.07 20.93
N ALA A 55 1.68 9.99 19.97
CA ALA A 55 2.38 9.80 18.70
C ALA A 55 3.89 9.71 18.92
N SER A 56 4.53 8.81 18.20
CA SER A 56 6.00 8.73 18.10
C SER A 56 6.48 9.75 17.09
N ILE A 57 7.50 10.52 17.44
CA ILE A 57 8.07 11.58 16.61
C ILE A 57 9.55 11.31 16.44
N VAL A 58 10.00 11.23 15.20
CA VAL A 58 11.42 11.11 14.84
C VAL A 58 11.84 12.38 14.13
N LEU A 59 12.89 13.01 14.62
CA LEU A 59 13.54 14.15 14.00
C LEU A 59 14.78 13.71 13.23
N SER A 60 14.86 14.11 11.98
CA SER A 60 16.00 13.86 11.10
C SER A 60 16.41 15.13 10.36
N SER A 61 17.67 15.21 9.93
CA SER A 61 18.16 16.24 9.03
C SER A 61 19.07 15.60 7.99
N ASN A 62 18.93 15.96 6.72
CA ASN A 62 19.64 15.32 5.61
C ASN A 62 19.57 13.78 5.63
N SER A 63 18.40 13.24 6.01
CA SER A 63 18.18 11.79 6.19
C SER A 63 18.99 11.14 7.32
N ILE A 64 19.64 11.93 8.18
CA ILE A 64 20.36 11.45 9.35
C ILE A 64 19.44 11.59 10.56
N PHE A 65 19.31 10.52 11.34
CA PHE A 65 18.58 10.53 12.61
C PHE A 65 19.25 11.49 13.59
N MET A 66 18.46 12.36 14.21
CA MET A 66 18.93 13.35 15.18
C MET A 66 18.39 13.09 16.58
N ALA A 67 17.10 12.84 16.71
CA ALA A 67 16.44 12.61 17.99
C ALA A 67 15.06 11.97 17.80
N SER A 68 14.49 11.42 18.85
CA SER A 68 13.11 10.98 18.88
C SER A 68 12.45 11.31 20.22
N THR A 69 11.13 11.43 20.21
CA THR A 69 10.31 11.64 21.40
C THR A 69 8.93 11.01 21.18
N VAL A 70 8.13 10.98 22.25
CA VAL A 70 6.72 10.58 22.20
C VAL A 70 5.90 11.72 22.78
N ALA A 71 4.79 12.04 22.12
CA ALA A 71 3.88 13.05 22.62
C ALA A 71 3.19 12.59 23.92
N ASP A 72 2.93 13.52 24.82
CA ASP A 72 2.21 13.26 26.06
C ASP A 72 0.71 12.97 25.81
N PRO A 73 -0.08 12.60 26.85
CA PRO A 73 -1.52 12.37 26.70
C PRO A 73 -2.32 13.57 26.19
N LYS A 74 -1.77 14.80 26.32
CA LYS A 74 -2.36 16.03 25.79
C LYS A 74 -1.86 16.36 24.37
N GLY A 75 -0.99 15.52 23.82
CA GLY A 75 -0.40 15.72 22.50
C GLY A 75 0.82 16.65 22.47
N ASN A 76 1.33 17.12 23.61
CA ASN A 76 2.52 17.98 23.62
C ASN A 76 3.79 17.16 23.42
N PHE A 77 4.75 17.71 22.70
CA PHE A 77 6.08 17.14 22.57
C PHE A 77 7.17 18.18 22.73
N SER A 78 8.36 17.72 23.07
CA SER A 78 9.56 18.55 23.15
C SER A 78 10.80 17.73 22.79
N ILE A 79 11.64 18.31 21.94
CA ILE A 79 12.98 17.81 21.61
C ILE A 79 13.95 18.96 21.86
N LYS A 80 14.94 18.78 22.75
CA LYS A 80 15.85 19.84 23.17
C LYS A 80 17.30 19.48 22.88
N GLY A 81 18.09 20.48 22.54
CA GLY A 81 19.54 20.37 22.49
C GLY A 81 20.05 19.48 21.34
N VAL A 82 19.34 19.42 20.20
CA VAL A 82 19.79 18.70 19.01
C VAL A 82 20.92 19.48 18.36
N LEU A 83 22.05 18.85 18.18
CA LEU A 83 23.23 19.46 17.57
C LEU A 83 22.98 19.81 16.09
N ILE A 84 23.19 21.06 15.71
CA ILE A 84 23.10 21.50 14.31
C ILE A 84 24.46 21.36 13.68
N ASN A 85 24.61 20.40 12.77
CA ASN A 85 25.82 20.25 11.98
C ASN A 85 25.87 21.29 10.86
N GLU A 86 27.08 21.63 10.44
CA GLU A 86 27.27 22.54 9.31
C GLU A 86 26.55 22.04 8.05
N GLY A 87 25.84 22.93 7.38
CA GLY A 87 25.05 22.60 6.18
C GLY A 87 23.66 21.98 6.45
N PHE A 88 23.27 21.75 7.73
CA PHE A 88 21.94 21.26 8.04
C PHE A 88 20.96 22.43 8.09
N SER A 89 20.01 22.46 7.16
CA SER A 89 18.97 23.49 7.06
C SER A 89 17.56 22.94 7.11
N ASP A 90 17.36 21.68 6.79
CA ASP A 90 16.05 21.03 6.75
C ASP A 90 15.93 20.03 7.92
N PHE A 91 15.02 20.31 8.84
CA PHE A 91 14.70 19.45 9.97
C PHE A 91 13.35 18.80 9.73
N CYS A 92 13.37 17.51 9.51
CA CYS A 92 12.20 16.75 9.11
C CYS A 92 11.67 15.90 10.27
N PHE A 93 10.36 15.99 10.49
CA PHE A 93 9.61 15.27 11.50
C PHE A 93 8.83 14.16 10.82
N GLU A 94 9.08 12.93 11.21
CA GLU A 94 8.25 11.77 10.89
C GLU A 94 7.43 11.44 12.13
N VAL A 95 6.11 11.43 11.95
CA VAL A 95 5.15 11.16 13.03
C VAL A 95 4.40 9.89 12.70
N VAL A 96 4.31 8.99 13.67
CA VAL A 96 3.52 7.75 13.58
C VAL A 96 2.55 7.74 14.76
N ASP A 97 1.27 7.55 14.50
CA ASP A 97 0.25 7.49 15.54
C ASP A 97 0.36 6.24 16.43
N VAL A 98 -0.26 6.31 17.60
CA VAL A 98 -0.22 5.26 18.63
C VAL A 98 -0.77 3.91 18.14
N LYS A 99 -1.70 3.90 17.19
CA LYS A 99 -2.29 2.70 16.61
C LYS A 99 -1.57 2.24 15.35
N ARG A 100 -0.59 3.00 14.85
CA ARG A 100 0.13 2.76 13.59
C ARG A 100 -0.80 2.64 12.39
N ILE A 101 -1.89 3.40 12.39
CA ILE A 101 -2.85 3.47 11.29
C ILE A 101 -2.29 4.32 10.16
N GLY A 102 -1.60 5.41 10.51
CA GLY A 102 -1.02 6.33 9.56
C GLY A 102 0.27 6.96 10.05
N ASP A 103 0.88 7.69 9.14
CA ASP A 103 2.05 8.51 9.40
C ASP A 103 1.91 9.87 8.74
N SER A 104 2.68 10.83 9.19
CA SER A 104 2.88 12.11 8.51
C SER A 104 4.36 12.47 8.48
N PHE A 105 4.73 13.29 7.51
CA PHE A 105 6.11 13.75 7.33
C PHE A 105 6.11 15.22 6.93
N THR A 106 6.80 16.04 7.70
CA THR A 106 6.96 17.47 7.41
C THR A 106 8.37 17.94 7.70
N CYS A 107 8.86 18.91 6.93
CA CYS A 107 10.18 19.47 7.12
C CYS A 107 10.08 20.98 7.39
N LEU A 108 10.81 21.44 8.39
CA LEU A 108 10.99 22.84 8.70
C LEU A 108 12.33 23.30 8.16
N LYS A 109 12.33 24.35 7.36
CA LYS A 109 13.55 25.02 6.93
C LYS A 109 14.03 25.97 8.01
N ILE A 110 15.28 25.81 8.43
CA ILE A 110 15.95 26.68 9.36
C ILE A 110 17.11 27.32 8.61
N PRO A 111 17.22 28.67 8.57
CA PRO A 111 18.38 29.32 7.96
C PRO A 111 19.67 28.84 8.63
N ALA A 112 20.79 28.92 7.92
CA ALA A 112 22.09 28.54 8.46
C ALA A 112 22.30 29.14 9.87
N ALA A 113 22.50 28.28 10.85
CA ALA A 113 22.50 28.66 12.23
C ALA A 113 23.74 29.51 12.54
N THR A 114 23.49 30.72 13.03
CA THR A 114 24.50 31.62 13.62
C THR A 114 24.44 31.66 15.16
N SER A 115 23.44 30.99 15.73
CA SER A 115 23.17 30.87 17.15
C SER A 115 22.27 29.65 17.43
N ASN A 116 22.09 29.33 18.72
CA ASN A 116 21.08 28.35 19.11
C ASN A 116 19.70 28.74 18.58
N THR A 117 19.00 27.80 18.00
CA THR A 117 17.69 28.04 17.38
C THR A 117 16.60 27.30 18.16
N GLN A 118 15.53 28.03 18.49
CA GLN A 118 14.37 27.50 19.19
C GLN A 118 13.11 27.71 18.33
N ARG A 119 12.28 26.68 18.24
CA ARG A 119 10.95 26.74 17.61
C ARG A 119 9.93 26.19 18.59
N GLU A 120 8.95 27.00 18.92
CA GLU A 120 7.90 26.67 19.89
C GLU A 120 6.53 26.64 19.25
N ASN A 121 5.63 25.93 19.90
CA ASN A 121 4.22 25.89 19.50
C ASN A 121 4.02 25.39 18.03
N ILE A 122 4.82 24.45 17.55
CA ILE A 122 4.64 23.89 16.24
C ILE A 122 3.49 22.87 16.28
N PHE A 123 2.52 23.01 15.41
CA PHE A 123 1.49 21.99 15.22
C PHE A 123 1.88 21.06 14.07
N LEU A 124 2.34 19.85 14.38
CA LEU A 124 2.68 18.86 13.37
C LEU A 124 1.42 18.34 12.66
N PRO A 125 1.50 18.02 11.36
CA PRO A 125 0.34 17.59 10.62
C PRO A 125 -0.24 16.26 11.15
N PRO A 126 -1.56 16.05 11.03
CA PRO A 126 -2.18 14.79 11.42
C PRO A 126 -1.58 13.63 10.63
N THR A 127 -1.53 12.47 11.26
CA THR A 127 -1.17 11.22 10.58
C THR A 127 -2.29 10.81 9.64
N VAL A 128 -1.96 10.18 8.53
CA VAL A 128 -2.94 9.64 7.60
C VAL A 128 -2.48 8.30 7.02
N GLY A 129 -3.38 7.34 7.05
CA GLY A 129 -3.26 6.04 6.42
C GLY A 129 -4.40 5.79 5.46
N LEU A 130 -4.18 4.91 4.49
CA LEU A 130 -5.16 4.47 3.51
C LEU A 130 -5.40 2.97 3.68
N SER A 131 -6.66 2.53 3.60
CA SER A 131 -7.03 1.12 3.68
C SER A 131 -6.51 0.28 2.51
N ALA A 132 -6.20 0.92 1.37
CA ALA A 132 -5.63 0.29 0.19
C ALA A 132 -4.83 1.31 -0.63
N ARG A 133 -3.88 0.82 -1.44
CA ARG A 133 -3.16 1.66 -2.43
C ARG A 133 -3.79 1.58 -3.82
N LYS A 134 -4.56 0.55 -4.09
CA LYS A 134 -5.30 0.37 -5.35
C LYS A 134 -6.72 -0.05 -5.02
N ILE A 135 -7.67 0.57 -5.68
CA ILE A 135 -9.10 0.26 -5.54
C ILE A 135 -9.69 -0.09 -6.89
N ASN A 136 -10.69 -0.96 -6.86
CA ASN A 136 -11.45 -1.30 -8.06
C ASN A 136 -12.35 -0.12 -8.48
N PRO A 137 -12.78 -0.08 -9.73
CA PRO A 137 -13.75 0.92 -10.19
C PRO A 137 -15.00 0.94 -9.31
N ARG A 138 -15.46 2.13 -8.95
CA ARG A 138 -16.64 2.34 -8.10
C ARG A 138 -16.55 1.78 -6.66
N SER A 139 -15.38 1.35 -6.23
CA SER A 139 -15.14 0.97 -4.84
C SER A 139 -14.79 2.19 -4.00
N SER A 140 -14.95 2.05 -2.68
CA SER A 140 -14.53 3.07 -1.72
C SER A 140 -13.16 2.76 -1.12
N ILE A 141 -12.49 3.81 -0.60
CA ILE A 141 -11.27 3.71 0.17
C ILE A 141 -11.43 4.50 1.47
N PHE A 142 -10.94 3.96 2.57
CA PHE A 142 -10.94 4.67 3.84
C PHE A 142 -9.61 5.39 4.03
N ALA A 143 -9.69 6.70 4.33
CA ALA A 143 -8.63 7.50 4.89
C ALA A 143 -8.86 7.62 6.39
N SER A 144 -7.87 7.29 7.21
CA SER A 144 -7.98 7.34 8.67
C SER A 144 -6.64 7.72 9.28
N GLY A 145 -6.67 8.26 10.50
CA GLY A 145 -5.47 8.65 11.22
C GLY A 145 -5.81 9.33 12.54
N TYR A 146 -4.84 10.04 13.08
CA TYR A 146 -4.95 10.75 14.34
C TYR A 146 -4.49 12.20 14.21
N SER A 147 -5.17 13.07 14.94
CA SER A 147 -4.86 14.49 15.12
C SER A 147 -5.01 14.86 16.61
N MET A 148 -4.99 16.12 16.93
CA MET A 148 -5.43 16.60 18.25
C MET A 148 -6.91 16.25 18.46
N PRO A 149 -7.34 15.92 19.69
CA PRO A 149 -8.75 15.71 20.02
C PRO A 149 -9.63 16.88 19.59
N ASN A 150 -10.76 16.57 18.96
CA ASN A 150 -11.73 17.53 18.43
C ASN A 150 -11.17 18.51 17.37
N ALA A 151 -9.98 18.26 16.83
CA ALA A 151 -9.43 19.07 15.76
C ALA A 151 -10.22 18.91 14.47
N LYS A 152 -10.33 20.00 13.71
CA LYS A 152 -10.87 20.01 12.36
C LYS A 152 -9.78 19.54 11.41
N VAL A 153 -9.94 18.36 10.82
CA VAL A 153 -9.00 17.77 9.87
C VAL A 153 -9.50 18.00 8.45
N ILE A 154 -8.61 18.45 7.57
CA ILE A 154 -8.89 18.66 6.15
C ILE A 154 -8.09 17.63 5.36
N LEU A 155 -8.79 16.69 4.73
CA LEU A 155 -8.24 15.73 3.78
C LEU A 155 -8.22 16.37 2.39
N SER A 156 -7.04 16.56 1.84
CA SER A 156 -6.86 17.10 0.49
C SER A 156 -6.49 15.97 -0.47
N ILE A 157 -7.39 15.70 -1.43
CA ILE A 157 -7.23 14.65 -2.43
C ILE A 157 -6.92 15.31 -3.77
N SER A 158 -5.70 15.09 -4.28
CA SER A 158 -5.19 15.76 -5.46
C SER A 158 -5.29 17.30 -5.34
N LYS A 159 -5.65 18.03 -6.40
CA LYS A 159 -5.70 19.50 -6.35
C LYS A 159 -7.06 20.07 -5.93
N ASP A 160 -8.14 19.33 -6.11
CA ASP A 160 -9.49 19.92 -6.17
C ASP A 160 -10.45 19.41 -5.11
N ILE A 161 -10.19 18.27 -4.48
CA ILE A 161 -11.11 17.68 -3.50
C ILE A 161 -10.59 17.93 -2.10
N LYS A 162 -11.34 18.69 -1.31
CA LYS A 162 -11.08 18.93 0.12
C LYS A 162 -12.29 18.44 0.93
N ILE A 163 -12.01 17.62 1.91
CA ILE A 163 -13.01 17.01 2.79
C ILE A 163 -12.69 17.39 4.22
N GLU A 164 -13.66 17.91 4.94
CA GLU A 164 -13.54 18.23 6.35
C GLU A 164 -14.06 17.08 7.19
N VAL A 165 -13.29 16.71 8.21
CA VAL A 165 -13.64 15.68 9.19
C VAL A 165 -13.25 16.21 10.57
N ILE A 166 -14.05 15.97 11.59
CA ILE A 166 -13.71 16.30 12.97
C ILE A 166 -13.14 15.05 13.63
N ALA A 167 -11.97 15.18 14.23
CA ALA A 167 -11.40 14.12 15.04
C ALA A 167 -12.22 13.94 16.33
N ASP A 168 -12.37 12.72 16.79
CA ASP A 168 -13.10 12.41 18.03
C ASP A 168 -12.31 12.82 19.30
N ALA A 169 -12.85 12.52 20.47
CA ALA A 169 -12.22 12.82 21.75
C ALA A 169 -10.88 12.09 21.99
N SER A 170 -10.59 11.03 21.22
CA SER A 170 -9.28 10.36 21.22
C SER A 170 -8.32 10.92 20.18
N GLY A 171 -8.77 11.85 19.36
CA GLY A 171 -8.03 12.38 18.21
C GLY A 171 -8.16 11.52 16.94
N PHE A 172 -8.89 10.41 16.98
CA PHE A 172 -9.08 9.56 15.79
C PHE A 172 -10.05 10.19 14.80
N TYR A 173 -9.74 10.06 13.51
CA TYR A 173 -10.65 10.40 12.43
C TYR A 173 -10.65 9.32 11.34
N LYS A 174 -11.77 9.20 10.65
CA LYS A 174 -11.94 8.28 9.53
C LYS A 174 -12.94 8.84 8.53
N TYR A 175 -12.62 8.73 7.27
CA TYR A 175 -13.50 9.13 6.18
C TYR A 175 -13.50 8.10 5.05
N GLU A 176 -14.67 7.82 4.48
CA GLU A 176 -14.85 6.95 3.35
C GLU A 176 -14.91 7.78 2.06
N ILE A 177 -13.90 7.65 1.23
CA ILE A 177 -13.79 8.31 -0.07
C ILE A 177 -14.46 7.41 -1.11
N LYS A 178 -15.50 7.92 -1.78
CA LYS A 178 -16.32 7.20 -2.77
C LYS A 178 -16.26 7.91 -4.12
N ASP A 179 -16.78 7.20 -5.13
CA ASP A 179 -17.09 7.75 -6.46
C ASP A 179 -15.89 8.40 -7.18
N LEU A 180 -14.69 7.89 -6.91
CA LEU A 180 -13.50 8.35 -7.61
C LEU A 180 -13.49 7.80 -9.04
N ALA A 181 -13.25 8.69 -10.00
CA ALA A 181 -12.94 8.29 -11.37
C ALA A 181 -11.66 7.43 -11.41
N SER A 182 -11.46 6.67 -12.48
CA SER A 182 -10.20 5.96 -12.68
C SER A 182 -9.04 6.95 -12.82
N GLY A 183 -7.92 6.67 -12.14
CA GLY A 183 -6.75 7.55 -12.16
C GLY A 183 -5.89 7.45 -10.92
N LYS A 184 -4.81 8.20 -10.93
CA LYS A 184 -3.86 8.32 -9.81
C LYS A 184 -4.20 9.52 -8.95
N TYR A 185 -4.24 9.32 -7.66
CA TYR A 185 -4.57 10.32 -6.66
C TYR A 185 -3.46 10.41 -5.61
N SER A 186 -3.33 11.59 -5.03
CA SER A 186 -2.47 11.82 -3.88
C SER A 186 -3.28 12.44 -2.75
N LEU A 187 -3.12 11.94 -1.54
CA LEU A 187 -3.81 12.39 -0.33
C LEU A 187 -2.81 12.95 0.68
N PHE A 188 -3.16 14.02 1.33
CA PHE A 188 -2.52 14.49 2.55
C PHE A 188 -3.55 15.13 3.48
N ALA A 189 -3.22 15.20 4.76
CA ALA A 189 -4.07 15.78 5.78
C ALA A 189 -3.41 17.02 6.40
N THR A 190 -4.21 18.04 6.68
CA THR A 190 -3.88 19.17 7.53
C THR A 190 -4.94 19.28 8.61
N ALA A 191 -4.64 19.95 9.72
CA ALA A 191 -5.64 20.15 10.76
C ALA A 191 -5.61 21.59 11.28
N SER A 192 -6.74 22.00 11.85
CA SER A 192 -6.85 23.23 12.61
C SER A 192 -7.34 22.90 14.03
N TYR A 193 -6.63 23.40 15.03
CA TYR A 193 -6.93 23.21 16.44
C TYR A 193 -6.69 24.52 17.19
N GLU A 194 -7.67 24.97 17.99
CA GLU A 194 -7.59 26.24 18.75
C GLU A 194 -7.14 27.45 17.92
N LYS A 195 -7.71 27.59 16.70
CA LYS A 195 -7.40 28.65 15.72
C LYS A 195 -5.98 28.60 15.16
N LYS A 196 -5.28 27.48 15.32
CA LYS A 196 -3.96 27.26 14.74
C LYS A 196 -3.98 26.15 13.74
N ASP A 197 -3.39 26.42 12.59
CA ASP A 197 -3.27 25.43 11.54
C ASP A 197 -1.99 24.60 11.69
N SER A 198 -2.07 23.33 11.34
CA SER A 198 -0.91 22.46 11.31
C SER A 198 0.06 22.82 10.20
N GLU A 199 1.32 22.45 10.39
CA GLU A 199 2.30 22.46 9.31
C GLU A 199 1.80 21.62 8.12
N LYS A 200 2.22 21.98 6.92
CA LYS A 200 1.85 21.24 5.72
C LYS A 200 2.72 20.00 5.56
N PRO A 201 2.14 18.82 5.33
CA PRO A 201 2.94 17.62 5.08
C PRO A 201 3.79 17.76 3.81
N SER A 202 5.04 17.33 3.90
CA SER A 202 5.97 17.29 2.77
C SER A 202 5.82 16.02 1.94
N ARG A 203 5.24 14.96 2.50
CA ARG A 203 4.88 13.72 1.82
C ARG A 203 3.37 13.57 1.68
N LYS A 204 2.97 12.97 0.57
CA LYS A 204 1.58 12.60 0.30
C LYS A 204 1.45 11.08 0.25
N LYS A 205 0.24 10.58 0.43
CA LYS A 205 -0.10 9.17 0.25
C LYS A 205 -0.69 8.99 -1.14
N ASP A 206 0.00 8.24 -1.98
CA ASP A 206 -0.48 7.97 -3.33
C ASP A 206 -1.34 6.72 -3.36
N PHE A 207 -2.42 6.76 -4.13
CA PHE A 207 -3.30 5.64 -4.40
C PHE A 207 -3.89 5.74 -5.82
N GLU A 208 -4.44 4.64 -6.30
CA GLU A 208 -4.91 4.50 -7.68
C GLU A 208 -6.30 3.87 -7.71
N SER A 209 -7.22 4.51 -8.43
CA SER A 209 -8.50 3.93 -8.82
C SER A 209 -8.35 3.30 -10.21
N LEU A 210 -8.44 1.98 -10.28
CA LEU A 210 -8.25 1.22 -11.52
C LEU A 210 -9.35 1.50 -12.52
N SER A 211 -9.04 1.43 -13.81
CA SER A 211 -10.03 1.39 -14.87
C SER A 211 -10.62 -0.02 -15.02
N ALA A 212 -11.78 -0.13 -15.65
CA ALA A 212 -12.37 -1.44 -15.97
C ALA A 212 -11.45 -2.28 -16.86
N GLY A 213 -10.72 -1.65 -17.78
CA GLY A 213 -9.74 -2.33 -18.63
C GLY A 213 -8.55 -2.89 -17.88
N GLU A 214 -8.01 -2.13 -16.93
CA GLU A 214 -6.90 -2.59 -16.07
C GLU A 214 -7.32 -3.73 -15.15
N LEU A 215 -8.56 -3.72 -14.64
CA LEU A 215 -9.10 -4.81 -13.85
C LEU A 215 -9.21 -6.11 -14.67
N ILE A 216 -9.68 -6.01 -15.92
CA ILE A 216 -9.77 -7.14 -16.84
C ILE A 216 -8.37 -7.67 -17.17
N SER A 217 -7.44 -6.79 -17.53
CA SER A 217 -6.07 -7.20 -17.89
C SER A 217 -5.33 -7.90 -16.75
N LYS A 218 -5.52 -7.43 -15.53
CA LYS A 218 -4.94 -8.05 -14.33
C LYS A 218 -5.45 -9.47 -14.07
N ASN A 219 -6.73 -9.73 -14.37
CA ASN A 219 -7.36 -11.03 -14.15
C ASN A 219 -7.35 -11.92 -15.41
N LEU A 220 -6.91 -11.39 -16.56
CA LEU A 220 -6.90 -12.09 -17.83
C LEU A 220 -6.21 -13.47 -17.78
N PRO A 221 -5.00 -13.63 -17.18
CA PRO A 221 -4.35 -14.94 -17.13
C PRO A 221 -5.16 -15.97 -16.34
N PHE A 222 -5.84 -15.54 -15.27
CA PHE A 222 -6.70 -16.42 -14.48
C PHE A 222 -7.96 -16.82 -15.23
N VAL A 223 -8.60 -15.89 -15.94
CA VAL A 223 -9.77 -16.15 -16.79
C VAL A 223 -9.40 -17.11 -17.91
N LEU A 224 -8.27 -16.89 -18.59
CA LEU A 224 -7.78 -17.79 -19.63
C LEU A 224 -7.52 -19.20 -19.10
N LEU A 225 -6.98 -19.34 -17.90
CA LEU A 225 -6.77 -20.63 -17.25
C LEU A 225 -8.09 -21.37 -17.02
N ILE A 226 -9.11 -20.68 -16.50
CA ILE A 226 -10.45 -21.26 -16.29
C ILE A 226 -11.07 -21.72 -17.61
N VAL A 227 -10.99 -20.89 -18.64
CA VAL A 227 -11.50 -21.23 -19.98
C VAL A 227 -10.78 -22.45 -20.54
N LEU A 228 -9.46 -22.53 -20.39
CA LEU A 228 -8.67 -23.66 -20.84
C LEU A 228 -9.07 -24.96 -20.14
N ILE A 229 -9.24 -24.92 -18.80
CA ILE A 229 -9.71 -26.08 -18.02
C ILE A 229 -11.11 -26.50 -18.47
N GLY A 230 -12.02 -25.54 -18.67
CA GLY A 230 -13.37 -25.80 -19.16
C GLY A 230 -13.37 -26.48 -20.53
N LEU A 231 -12.52 -26.03 -21.47
CA LEU A 231 -12.32 -26.65 -22.76
C LEU A 231 -11.81 -28.09 -22.66
N ILE A 232 -10.84 -28.35 -21.80
CA ILE A 232 -10.31 -29.71 -21.57
C ILE A 232 -11.42 -30.63 -21.03
N ILE A 233 -12.19 -30.17 -20.05
CA ILE A 233 -13.32 -30.93 -19.49
C ILE A 233 -14.37 -31.24 -20.61
N LEU A 234 -14.70 -30.25 -21.43
CA LEU A 234 -15.65 -30.41 -22.52
C LEU A 234 -15.17 -31.44 -23.52
N ILE A 235 -13.90 -31.41 -23.93
CA ILE A 235 -13.28 -32.39 -24.85
C ILE A 235 -13.34 -33.79 -24.24
N LEU A 236 -13.01 -33.94 -22.94
CA LEU A 236 -13.10 -35.23 -22.25
C LEU A 236 -14.53 -35.77 -22.22
N LEU A 237 -15.52 -34.92 -21.96
CA LEU A 237 -16.94 -35.30 -21.99
C LEU A 237 -17.37 -35.76 -23.39
N ILE A 238 -16.98 -35.07 -24.46
CA ILE A 238 -17.27 -35.44 -25.84
C ILE A 238 -16.66 -36.81 -26.15
N ILE A 239 -15.41 -37.08 -25.74
CA ILE A 239 -14.74 -38.37 -25.94
C ILE A 239 -15.48 -39.49 -25.21
N LEU A 240 -15.89 -39.27 -23.94
CA LEU A 240 -16.63 -40.24 -23.14
C LEU A 240 -18.01 -40.52 -23.71
N LEU A 241 -18.74 -39.51 -24.11
CA LEU A 241 -20.05 -39.65 -24.74
C LEU A 241 -19.96 -40.34 -26.08
N SER A 242 -18.98 -40.02 -26.94
CA SER A 242 -18.77 -40.65 -28.21
C SER A 242 -18.43 -42.14 -28.10
N LYS A 243 -17.62 -42.53 -27.08
CA LYS A 243 -17.35 -43.95 -26.76
C LYS A 243 -18.62 -44.68 -26.29
N LYS A 244 -19.40 -44.05 -25.41
CA LYS A 244 -20.66 -44.60 -24.90
C LYS A 244 -21.68 -44.79 -26.03
N MET A 245 -21.83 -43.80 -26.92
CA MET A 245 -22.67 -43.87 -28.10
C MET A 245 -22.21 -44.99 -29.08
N ARG A 246 -20.91 -45.08 -29.37
CA ARG A 246 -20.33 -46.13 -30.23
C ARG A 246 -20.60 -47.53 -29.67
N ASN A 247 -20.45 -47.74 -28.38
CA ASN A 247 -20.72 -49.01 -27.72
C ASN A 247 -22.21 -49.35 -27.72
N LYS A 248 -23.09 -48.37 -27.57
CA LYS A 248 -24.55 -48.53 -27.64
C LYS A 248 -25.02 -48.93 -29.07
N ILE A 249 -24.43 -48.29 -30.10
CA ILE A 249 -24.71 -48.60 -31.50
C ILE A 249 -24.19 -50.00 -31.85
N ARG A 250 -22.98 -50.39 -31.42
CA ARG A 250 -22.46 -51.77 -31.62
C ARG A 250 -23.33 -52.81 -30.94
N GLY A 251 -23.86 -52.56 -29.74
CA GLY A 251 -24.77 -53.45 -29.02
C GLY A 251 -26.12 -53.61 -29.75
N LEU A 252 -26.63 -52.54 -30.37
CA LEU A 252 -27.87 -52.59 -31.16
C LEU A 252 -27.71 -53.29 -32.49
N LEU A 253 -26.60 -53.11 -33.18
CA LEU A 253 -26.29 -53.80 -34.46
C LEU A 253 -25.98 -55.27 -34.23
N GLY A 254 -25.29 -55.63 -33.14
CA GLY A 254 -25.06 -57.03 -32.75
C GLY A 254 -26.34 -57.82 -32.47
N LYS A 255 -27.33 -57.19 -31.86
CA LYS A 255 -28.65 -57.81 -31.60
C LYS A 255 -29.49 -58.04 -32.86
N LYS A 256 -29.39 -57.15 -33.87
CA LYS A 256 -30.07 -57.32 -35.15
C LYS A 256 -29.47 -58.46 -36.06
N ALA A 257 -28.18 -58.73 -35.94
CA ALA A 257 -27.54 -59.81 -36.69
C ALA A 257 -27.91 -61.19 -36.16
N PHE A 258 -28.25 -61.33 -34.90
CA PHE A 258 -28.68 -62.64 -34.34
C PHE A 258 -30.18 -62.93 -34.52
N SER A 259 -31.01 -61.94 -34.84
CA SER A 259 -32.45 -62.14 -35.10
C SER A 259 -32.81 -62.56 -36.51
N LYS A 260 -31.85 -62.64 -37.44
CA LYS A 260 -32.08 -63.03 -38.82
C LYS A 260 -31.68 -64.47 -39.13
N LYS A 261 -31.39 -65.28 -38.12
CA LYS A 261 -31.07 -66.71 -38.25
C LYS A 261 -31.99 -67.61 -37.41
N LYS A 262 -33.29 -67.44 -37.60
CA LYS A 262 -34.32 -68.40 -37.17
C LYS A 262 -35.36 -68.49 -38.26
#